data_0a680420fbf893616b6e32d8756ba5d4
#
_entry.id   0a680420fbf893616b6e32d8756ba5d4
#
_cell.length_a   1.000
_cell.length_b   1.000
_cell.length_c   1.000
_cell.angle_alpha   90.00
_cell.angle_beta   90.00
_cell.angle_gamma   90.00
#
_symmetry.space_group_name_H-M   'P 1'
#
loop_
_entity.id
_entity.type
_entity.pdbx_description
1 polymer ?
#
loop_
_entity_poly.entity_id
_entity_poly.type
_entity_poly.pdbx_seq_one_letter_code
_entity_poly.pdbx_strand_id
1 'polypeptide(L)'
;MTPPPQEAAAIARPLFTDPITKAEKLFAAAERLLPSLEKGVPLDARLLRTTLEEIFGGSDSEGAWVWKDAYEASEAAAVLFLRKYAAAIRAKSADPARQLSMFSKLASLLPSQTRRSEESQSFQQFSTPLDLGFVAGHAAAITAGDVVLEPSAGTGLLAIHAESRGATLALNELAPTRAALLARLFSST
;
A
#
# COMPACT_ATOMS: atom_id res chain seq x y z
N MET A 1 -46.50 35.13 -20.95
CA MET A 1 -45.16 34.66 -21.38
C MET A 1 -44.52 34.01 -20.14
N THR A 2 -44.59 32.72 -20.04
CA THR A 2 -44.02 31.93 -18.92
C THR A 2 -42.54 31.67 -19.25
N PRO A 3 -41.58 31.89 -18.32
CA PRO A 3 -40.18 31.58 -18.57
C PRO A 3 -39.99 30.05 -18.67
N PRO A 4 -39.02 29.58 -19.49
CA PRO A 4 -38.74 28.15 -19.60
C PRO A 4 -38.21 27.59 -18.30
N PRO A 5 -38.42 26.28 -18.03
CA PRO A 5 -37.92 25.65 -16.85
C PRO A 5 -36.39 25.63 -16.87
N GLN A 6 -35.76 26.14 -15.80
CA GLN A 6 -34.33 25.97 -15.55
C GLN A 6 -34.04 24.46 -15.41
N GLU A 7 -33.30 23.93 -16.36
CA GLU A 7 -32.65 22.63 -16.22
C GLU A 7 -31.80 22.66 -14.96
N ALA A 8 -32.22 21.91 -13.95
CA ALA A 8 -31.41 21.69 -12.76
C ALA A 8 -30.13 20.97 -13.21
N ALA A 9 -29.01 21.71 -13.18
CA ALA A 9 -27.70 21.13 -13.34
C ALA A 9 -27.57 19.96 -12.34
N ALA A 10 -27.44 18.77 -12.88
CA ALA A 10 -27.17 17.58 -12.07
C ALA A 10 -25.85 17.81 -11.32
N ILE A 11 -25.95 18.12 -10.03
CA ILE A 11 -24.81 18.16 -9.14
C ILE A 11 -24.21 16.75 -9.20
N ALA A 12 -23.06 16.61 -9.85
CA ALA A 12 -22.30 15.38 -9.84
C ALA A 12 -22.05 15.01 -8.38
N ARG A 13 -22.75 13.97 -7.90
CA ARG A 13 -22.46 13.39 -6.59
C ARG A 13 -20.99 12.99 -6.61
N PRO A 14 -20.20 13.44 -5.63
CA PRO A 14 -18.87 12.87 -5.46
C PRO A 14 -19.08 11.36 -5.34
N LEU A 15 -18.40 10.59 -6.17
CA LEU A 15 -18.39 9.14 -6.10
C LEU A 15 -17.67 8.76 -4.80
N PHE A 16 -18.42 8.76 -3.69
CA PHE A 16 -17.97 8.10 -2.46
C PHE A 16 -17.95 6.60 -2.80
N THR A 17 -16.82 6.16 -3.33
CA THR A 17 -16.57 4.74 -3.48
C THR A 17 -16.55 4.15 -2.09
N ASP A 18 -17.41 3.16 -1.83
CA ASP A 18 -17.40 2.41 -0.57
C ASP A 18 -15.96 1.96 -0.23
N PRO A 19 -15.50 2.15 1.03
CA PRO A 19 -14.15 1.82 1.45
C PRO A 19 -13.75 0.38 1.12
N ILE A 20 -14.65 -0.57 1.21
CA ILE A 20 -14.41 -1.98 0.87
C ILE A 20 -14.16 -2.13 -0.63
N THR A 21 -15.05 -1.60 -1.46
CA THR A 21 -14.90 -1.62 -2.93
C THR A 21 -13.61 -0.92 -3.37
N LYS A 22 -13.23 0.18 -2.72
CA LYS A 22 -11.98 0.88 -3.00
C LYS A 22 -10.76 0.03 -2.62
N ALA A 23 -10.79 -0.62 -1.45
CA ALA A 23 -9.73 -1.50 -1.00
C ALA A 23 -9.53 -2.71 -1.93
N GLU A 24 -10.60 -3.29 -2.47
CA GLU A 24 -10.53 -4.36 -3.47
C GLU A 24 -9.84 -3.90 -4.76
N LYS A 25 -10.16 -2.69 -5.24
CA LYS A 25 -9.48 -2.09 -6.40
C LYS A 25 -8.00 -1.84 -6.12
N LEU A 26 -7.65 -1.35 -4.93
CA LEU A 26 -6.26 -1.15 -4.53
C LEU A 26 -5.50 -2.48 -4.45
N PHE A 27 -6.14 -3.53 -3.93
CA PHE A 27 -5.56 -4.87 -3.89
C PHE A 27 -5.33 -5.42 -5.30
N ALA A 28 -6.31 -5.31 -6.20
CA ALA A 28 -6.17 -5.71 -7.61
C ALA A 28 -5.06 -4.93 -8.32
N ALA A 29 -4.93 -3.62 -8.04
CA ALA A 29 -3.82 -2.82 -8.55
C ALA A 29 -2.46 -3.31 -8.01
N ALA A 30 -2.38 -3.67 -6.73
CA ALA A 30 -1.18 -4.24 -6.14
C ALA A 30 -0.77 -5.57 -6.80
N GLU A 31 -1.73 -6.46 -7.04
CA GLU A 31 -1.48 -7.72 -7.77
C GLU A 31 -0.98 -7.47 -9.20
N ARG A 32 -1.50 -6.42 -9.86
CA ARG A 32 -1.07 -6.04 -11.21
C ARG A 32 0.35 -5.43 -11.23
N LEU A 33 0.75 -4.74 -10.16
CA LEU A 33 2.08 -4.12 -10.01
C LEU A 33 3.15 -5.13 -9.57
N LEU A 34 2.79 -6.18 -8.84
CA LEU A 34 3.72 -7.17 -8.29
C LEU A 34 4.69 -7.76 -9.33
N PRO A 35 4.30 -8.15 -10.56
CA PRO A 35 5.22 -8.66 -11.56
C PRO A 35 6.33 -7.69 -11.98
N SER A 36 6.10 -6.38 -11.86
CA SER A 36 7.12 -5.36 -12.12
C SER A 36 8.19 -5.38 -11.04
N LEU A 37 7.80 -5.45 -9.76
CA LEU A 37 8.73 -5.61 -8.64
C LEU A 37 9.54 -6.92 -8.76
N GLU A 38 8.90 -8.01 -9.16
CA GLU A 38 9.56 -9.31 -9.37
C GLU A 38 10.65 -9.28 -10.45
N LYS A 39 10.45 -8.43 -11.46
CA LYS A 39 11.42 -8.19 -12.54
C LYS A 39 12.44 -7.10 -12.22
N GLY A 40 12.36 -6.46 -11.03
CA GLY A 40 13.20 -5.34 -10.66
C GLY A 40 12.92 -4.05 -11.46
N VAL A 41 11.69 -3.90 -11.96
CA VAL A 41 11.25 -2.72 -12.71
C VAL A 41 10.65 -1.71 -11.74
N PRO A 42 11.10 -0.44 -11.75
CA PRO A 42 10.54 0.61 -10.90
C PRO A 42 9.06 0.86 -11.18
N LEU A 43 8.29 1.10 -10.12
CA LEU A 43 6.90 1.52 -10.19
C LEU A 43 6.85 3.04 -10.45
N ASP A 44 7.15 3.45 -11.68
CA ASP A 44 7.15 4.86 -12.05
C ASP A 44 5.73 5.43 -12.20
N ALA A 45 5.64 6.76 -12.33
CA ALA A 45 4.37 7.47 -12.44
C ALA A 45 3.52 7.04 -13.64
N ARG A 46 4.15 6.60 -14.74
CA ARG A 46 3.45 6.14 -15.94
C ARG A 46 2.79 4.78 -15.69
N LEU A 47 3.55 3.84 -15.17
CA LEU A 47 3.05 2.49 -14.85
C LEU A 47 1.91 2.57 -13.83
N LEU A 48 2.09 3.37 -12.77
CA LEU A 48 1.06 3.59 -11.76
C LEU A 48 -0.22 4.15 -12.37
N ARG A 49 -0.10 5.22 -13.16
CA ARG A 49 -1.26 5.84 -13.82
C ARG A 49 -2.01 4.84 -14.68
N THR A 50 -1.33 4.16 -15.60
CA THR A 50 -1.95 3.17 -16.49
C THR A 50 -2.66 2.07 -15.70
N THR A 51 -2.01 1.55 -14.64
CA THR A 51 -2.59 0.50 -13.81
C THR A 51 -3.85 0.98 -13.07
N LEU A 52 -3.80 2.18 -12.49
CA LEU A 52 -4.94 2.73 -11.74
C LEU A 52 -6.10 3.08 -12.68
N GLU A 53 -5.83 3.67 -13.84
CA GLU A 53 -6.85 3.98 -14.85
C GLU A 53 -7.58 2.72 -15.32
N GLU A 54 -6.86 1.63 -15.60
CA GLU A 54 -7.45 0.35 -15.97
C GLU A 54 -8.35 -0.24 -14.86
N ILE A 55 -7.90 -0.19 -13.61
CA ILE A 55 -8.62 -0.79 -12.47
C ILE A 55 -9.80 0.08 -12.02
N PHE A 56 -9.61 1.39 -11.98
CA PHE A 56 -10.64 2.31 -11.50
C PHE A 56 -11.65 2.70 -12.58
N GLY A 57 -11.29 2.53 -13.86
CA GLY A 57 -12.17 2.83 -15.01
C GLY A 57 -12.21 4.31 -15.37
N GLY A 58 -11.19 5.09 -15.02
CA GLY A 58 -11.08 6.52 -15.33
C GLY A 58 -9.78 7.10 -14.79
N SER A 59 -9.49 8.36 -15.14
CA SER A 59 -8.25 9.06 -14.79
C SER A 59 -8.29 9.76 -13.43
N ASP A 60 -7.11 10.16 -12.94
CA ASP A 60 -6.97 11.01 -11.76
C ASP A 60 -7.56 12.41 -11.97
N SER A 61 -7.52 12.92 -13.21
CA SER A 61 -8.13 14.20 -13.57
C SER A 61 -9.67 14.18 -13.60
N GLU A 62 -10.26 13.00 -13.81
CA GLU A 62 -11.70 12.76 -13.72
C GLU A 62 -12.15 12.42 -12.28
N GLY A 63 -11.22 12.33 -11.36
CA GLY A 63 -11.50 12.00 -9.96
C GLY A 63 -11.79 10.52 -9.70
N ALA A 64 -11.49 9.62 -10.66
CA ALA A 64 -11.70 8.19 -10.49
C ALA A 64 -10.80 7.60 -9.38
N TRP A 65 -9.61 8.15 -9.21
CA TRP A 65 -8.65 7.82 -8.17
C TRP A 65 -7.77 9.03 -7.86
N VAL A 66 -6.99 8.97 -6.78
CA VAL A 66 -6.03 10.01 -6.39
C VAL A 66 -4.63 9.41 -6.19
N TRP A 67 -3.58 10.23 -6.23
CA TRP A 67 -2.20 9.75 -6.11
C TRP A 67 -1.90 9.00 -4.81
N LYS A 68 -2.63 9.31 -3.73
CA LYS A 68 -2.60 8.50 -2.51
C LYS A 68 -2.94 7.04 -2.79
N ASP A 69 -3.93 6.77 -3.63
CA ASP A 69 -4.36 5.41 -4.00
C ASP A 69 -3.24 4.66 -4.75
N ALA A 70 -2.53 5.36 -5.64
CA ALA A 70 -1.38 4.79 -6.34
C ALA A 70 -0.24 4.43 -5.39
N TYR A 71 0.02 5.25 -4.38
CA TYR A 71 1.03 4.95 -3.36
C TYR A 71 0.61 3.76 -2.49
N GLU A 72 -0.64 3.71 -2.04
CA GLU A 72 -1.17 2.60 -1.26
C GLU A 72 -1.15 1.27 -2.04
N ALA A 73 -1.50 1.29 -3.33
CA ALA A 73 -1.37 0.12 -4.19
C ALA A 73 0.10 -0.33 -4.37
N SER A 74 1.03 0.62 -4.48
CA SER A 74 2.46 0.32 -4.57
C SER A 74 3.01 -0.31 -3.29
N GLU A 75 2.60 0.18 -2.13
CA GLU A 75 2.96 -0.37 -0.83
C GLU A 75 2.35 -1.77 -0.64
N ALA A 76 1.09 -1.95 -1.01
CA ALA A 76 0.45 -3.27 -0.99
C ALA A 76 1.17 -4.26 -1.91
N ALA A 77 1.62 -3.85 -3.10
CA ALA A 77 2.44 -4.68 -3.98
C ALA A 77 3.78 -5.08 -3.32
N ALA A 78 4.40 -4.16 -2.57
CA ALA A 78 5.61 -4.48 -1.81
C ALA A 78 5.34 -5.46 -0.65
N VAL A 79 4.20 -5.35 0.04
CA VAL A 79 3.76 -6.33 1.06
C VAL A 79 3.60 -7.71 0.41
N LEU A 80 2.91 -7.82 -0.72
CA LEU A 80 2.76 -9.07 -1.46
C LEU A 80 4.12 -9.64 -1.90
N PHE A 81 5.02 -8.80 -2.39
CA PHE A 81 6.38 -9.19 -2.75
C PHE A 81 7.14 -9.75 -1.54
N LEU A 82 7.12 -9.06 -0.40
CA LEU A 82 7.80 -9.50 0.80
C LEU A 82 7.22 -10.79 1.37
N ARG A 83 5.91 -10.97 1.35
CA ARG A 83 5.28 -12.24 1.73
C ARG A 83 5.83 -13.41 0.93
N LYS A 84 6.03 -13.22 -0.36
CA LYS A 84 6.53 -14.25 -1.26
C LYS A 84 8.05 -14.49 -1.13
N TYR A 85 8.84 -13.42 -0.92
CA TYR A 85 10.29 -13.49 -1.11
C TYR A 85 11.13 -13.15 0.13
N ALA A 86 10.57 -12.59 1.22
CA ALA A 86 11.37 -12.14 2.35
C ALA A 86 12.16 -13.26 3.02
N ALA A 87 11.61 -14.48 3.10
CA ALA A 87 12.33 -15.65 3.61
C ALA A 87 13.53 -16.00 2.72
N ALA A 88 13.35 -16.00 1.40
CA ALA A 88 14.43 -16.26 0.45
C ALA A 88 15.51 -15.16 0.47
N ILE A 89 15.12 -13.90 0.65
CA ILE A 89 16.06 -12.78 0.80
C ILE A 89 16.91 -12.99 2.05
N ARG A 90 16.31 -13.34 3.18
CA ARG A 90 17.05 -13.61 4.42
C ARG A 90 17.96 -14.84 4.33
N ALA A 91 17.51 -15.88 3.63
CA ALA A 91 18.31 -17.08 3.42
C ALA A 91 19.56 -16.86 2.56
N LYS A 92 19.60 -15.82 1.72
CA LYS A 92 20.77 -15.50 0.88
C LYS A 92 21.99 -15.03 1.66
N SER A 93 21.82 -14.50 2.85
CA SER A 93 22.91 -14.03 3.70
C SER A 93 22.48 -14.00 5.16
N ALA A 94 23.35 -14.46 6.06
CA ALA A 94 23.20 -14.26 7.50
C ALA A 94 23.60 -12.84 7.94
N ASP A 95 24.29 -12.08 7.09
CA ASP A 95 24.72 -10.72 7.38
C ASP A 95 23.54 -9.73 7.23
N PRO A 96 23.10 -9.06 8.31
CA PRO A 96 22.00 -8.10 8.27
C PRO A 96 22.24 -6.92 7.33
N ALA A 97 23.50 -6.48 7.17
CA ALA A 97 23.83 -5.36 6.27
C ALA A 97 23.59 -5.73 4.79
N ARG A 98 23.91 -6.97 4.42
CA ARG A 98 23.60 -7.50 3.08
C ARG A 98 22.10 -7.67 2.87
N GLN A 99 21.37 -8.15 3.89
CA GLN A 99 19.91 -8.21 3.83
C GLN A 99 19.31 -6.81 3.65
N LEU A 100 19.73 -5.83 4.45
CA LEU A 100 19.31 -4.43 4.32
C LEU A 100 19.55 -3.90 2.91
N SER A 101 20.72 -4.15 2.34
CA SER A 101 21.00 -3.73 0.95
C SER A 101 20.00 -4.31 -0.07
N MET A 102 19.52 -5.53 0.14
CA MET A 102 18.49 -6.12 -0.73
C MET A 102 17.10 -5.47 -0.53
N PHE A 103 16.73 -5.19 0.72
CA PHE A 103 15.48 -4.47 1.02
C PHE A 103 15.53 -3.02 0.52
N SER A 104 16.66 -2.33 0.63
CA SER A 104 16.85 -0.98 0.09
C SER A 104 16.75 -0.94 -1.44
N LYS A 105 17.24 -1.98 -2.13
CA LYS A 105 17.01 -2.11 -3.59
C LYS A 105 15.54 -2.24 -3.93
N LEU A 106 14.78 -3.05 -3.16
CA LEU A 106 13.33 -3.12 -3.36
C LEU A 106 12.66 -1.78 -3.06
N ALA A 107 13.04 -1.11 -1.96
CA ALA A 107 12.52 0.22 -1.62
C ALA A 107 12.75 1.24 -2.74
N SER A 108 13.89 1.19 -3.42
CA SER A 108 14.21 2.09 -4.54
C SER A 108 13.33 1.87 -5.80
N LEU A 109 12.61 0.75 -5.89
CA LEU A 109 11.65 0.49 -6.96
C LEU A 109 10.27 1.10 -6.68
N LEU A 110 10.00 1.51 -5.44
CA LEU A 110 8.75 2.12 -5.04
C LEU A 110 8.75 3.63 -5.36
N PRO A 111 7.58 4.23 -5.61
CA PRO A 111 7.51 5.66 -5.92
C PRO A 111 7.84 6.51 -4.68
N SER A 112 8.48 7.65 -4.89
CA SER A 112 8.59 8.68 -3.86
C SER A 112 7.23 9.33 -3.63
N GLN A 113 6.76 9.36 -2.38
CA GLN A 113 5.46 9.93 -2.00
C GLN A 113 5.55 11.46 -1.90
N THR A 114 5.55 12.13 -3.04
CA THR A 114 5.68 13.60 -3.12
C THR A 114 4.35 14.34 -3.09
N ARG A 115 3.23 13.65 -3.37
CA ARG A 115 1.90 14.24 -3.41
C ARG A 115 1.11 13.79 -2.18
N ARG A 116 0.63 14.75 -1.39
CA ARG A 116 -0.16 14.52 -0.18
C ARG A 116 -1.61 14.91 -0.41
N SER A 117 -2.56 14.10 0.07
CA SER A 117 -3.98 14.46 0.14
C SER A 117 -4.28 15.15 1.46
N GLU A 118 -5.42 15.86 1.54
CA GLU A 118 -5.90 16.46 2.79
C GLU A 118 -6.10 15.38 3.88
N GLU A 119 -6.63 14.22 3.50
CA GLU A 119 -6.77 13.07 4.40
C GLU A 119 -5.42 12.61 4.95
N SER A 120 -4.38 12.49 4.09
CA SER A 120 -3.05 12.07 4.53
C SER A 120 -2.38 13.08 5.46
N GLN A 121 -2.74 14.36 5.34
CA GLN A 121 -2.25 15.41 6.24
C GLN A 121 -3.02 15.41 7.57
N SER A 122 -4.35 15.32 7.54
CA SER A 122 -5.19 15.33 8.74
C SER A 122 -4.96 14.13 9.65
N PHE A 123 -4.73 12.96 9.08
CA PHE A 123 -4.42 11.74 9.83
C PHE A 123 -2.92 11.48 10.01
N GLN A 124 -2.04 12.40 9.57
CA GLN A 124 -0.58 12.25 9.63
C GLN A 124 -0.11 10.89 9.05
N GLN A 125 -0.70 10.50 7.92
CA GLN A 125 -0.43 9.21 7.28
C GLN A 125 0.94 9.24 6.58
N PHE A 126 1.97 8.86 7.32
CA PHE A 126 3.32 8.67 6.81
C PHE A 126 3.62 7.18 6.77
N SER A 127 3.94 6.66 5.60
CA SER A 127 4.34 5.26 5.50
C SER A 127 5.80 5.10 5.90
N THR A 128 6.08 4.10 6.72
CA THR A 128 7.46 3.72 7.07
C THR A 128 8.12 3.15 5.81
N PRO A 129 9.29 3.67 5.38
CA PRO A 129 10.04 3.07 4.30
C PRO A 129 10.32 1.58 4.56
N LEU A 130 10.22 0.77 3.51
CA LEU A 130 10.29 -0.69 3.59
C LEU A 130 11.59 -1.19 4.24
N ASP A 131 12.71 -0.58 3.91
CA ASP A 131 14.03 -0.92 4.47
C ASP A 131 14.18 -0.51 5.94
N LEU A 132 13.56 0.60 6.35
CA LEU A 132 13.47 0.97 7.77
C LEU A 132 12.58 0.00 8.56
N GLY A 133 11.51 -0.54 7.94
CA GLY A 133 10.72 -1.62 8.52
C GLY A 133 11.56 -2.87 8.80
N PHE A 134 12.48 -3.22 7.89
CA PHE A 134 13.43 -4.29 8.12
C PHE A 134 14.35 -4.00 9.32
N VAL A 135 14.90 -2.79 9.42
CA VAL A 135 15.77 -2.37 10.52
C VAL A 135 15.04 -2.45 11.85
N ALA A 136 13.80 -1.92 11.91
CA ALA A 136 12.98 -1.98 13.13
C ALA A 136 12.70 -3.42 13.57
N GLY A 137 12.27 -4.29 12.66
CA GLY A 137 12.01 -5.69 12.96
C GLY A 137 13.27 -6.48 13.34
N HIS A 138 14.44 -6.10 12.82
CA HIS A 138 15.72 -6.68 13.21
C HIS A 138 16.17 -6.22 14.61
N ALA A 139 16.05 -4.91 14.88
CA ALA A 139 16.40 -4.33 16.18
C ALA A 139 15.50 -4.86 17.31
N ALA A 140 14.22 -5.11 17.01
CA ALA A 140 13.28 -5.71 17.96
C ALA A 140 13.52 -7.22 18.17
N ALA A 141 14.44 -7.84 17.42
CA ALA A 141 14.77 -9.27 17.48
C ALA A 141 13.54 -10.19 17.35
N ILE A 142 12.56 -9.80 16.54
CA ILE A 142 11.27 -10.50 16.39
C ILE A 142 11.48 -11.96 15.95
N THR A 143 10.78 -12.88 16.62
CA THR A 143 10.79 -14.33 16.39
C THR A 143 9.38 -14.87 16.19
N ALA A 144 9.27 -16.15 15.80
CA ALA A 144 7.99 -16.83 15.60
C ALA A 144 7.12 -16.99 16.87
N GLY A 145 7.72 -16.84 18.07
CA GLY A 145 6.99 -16.90 19.35
C GLY A 145 6.39 -15.58 19.80
N ASP A 146 6.66 -14.49 19.08
CA ASP A 146 6.24 -13.16 19.49
C ASP A 146 4.83 -12.82 19.01
N VAL A 147 4.16 -11.95 19.79
CA VAL A 147 2.94 -11.25 19.39
C VAL A 147 3.31 -9.79 19.17
N VAL A 148 3.16 -9.31 17.93
CA VAL A 148 3.53 -7.95 17.55
C VAL A 148 2.27 -7.11 17.37
N LEU A 149 2.16 -6.04 18.17
CA LEU A 149 1.11 -5.03 18.06
C LEU A 149 1.59 -3.89 17.15
N GLU A 150 0.84 -3.61 16.10
CA GLU A 150 1.03 -2.42 15.26
C GLU A 150 -0.27 -1.59 15.26
N PRO A 151 -0.31 -0.51 16.08
CA PRO A 151 -1.54 0.26 16.29
C PRO A 151 -1.88 1.22 15.14
N SER A 152 -0.96 1.46 14.21
CA SER A 152 -1.13 2.37 13.06
C SER A 152 -0.53 1.72 11.81
N ALA A 153 -1.05 0.53 11.47
CA ALA A 153 -0.41 -0.40 10.54
C ALA A 153 -0.34 0.09 9.07
N GLY A 154 -1.16 1.09 8.70
CA GLY A 154 -1.20 1.58 7.32
C GLY A 154 -1.54 0.46 6.34
N THR A 155 -0.69 0.27 5.34
CA THR A 155 -0.76 -0.83 4.38
C THR A 155 -0.02 -2.10 4.84
N GLY A 156 0.61 -2.08 6.03
CA GLY A 156 1.30 -3.22 6.60
C GLY A 156 2.79 -3.34 6.24
N LEU A 157 3.43 -2.29 5.72
CA LEU A 157 4.86 -2.33 5.35
C LEU A 157 5.79 -2.60 6.54
N LEU A 158 5.41 -2.22 7.77
CA LEU A 158 6.15 -2.57 8.97
C LEU A 158 5.79 -3.99 9.42
N ALA A 159 4.49 -4.30 9.47
CA ALA A 159 3.94 -5.57 9.94
C ALA A 159 4.45 -6.79 9.15
N ILE A 160 4.64 -6.66 7.83
CA ILE A 160 5.11 -7.75 6.96
C ILE A 160 6.49 -8.30 7.38
N HIS A 161 7.34 -7.48 7.98
CA HIS A 161 8.64 -7.93 8.49
C HIS A 161 8.51 -8.83 9.72
N ALA A 162 7.49 -8.64 10.54
CA ALA A 162 7.16 -9.51 11.67
C ALA A 162 6.46 -10.79 11.19
N GLU A 163 5.43 -10.67 10.32
CA GLU A 163 4.77 -11.83 9.70
C GLU A 163 5.78 -12.78 9.05
N SER A 164 6.70 -12.23 8.28
CA SER A 164 7.72 -13.01 7.57
C SER A 164 8.74 -13.70 8.46
N ARG A 165 8.73 -13.43 9.77
CA ARG A 165 9.49 -14.15 10.82
C ARG A 165 8.62 -15.12 11.61
N GLY A 166 7.33 -15.23 11.26
CA GLY A 166 6.38 -16.13 11.90
C GLY A 166 5.75 -15.59 13.18
N ALA A 167 5.88 -14.29 13.47
CA ALA A 167 5.21 -13.67 14.60
C ALA A 167 3.71 -13.58 14.38
N THR A 168 2.93 -13.67 15.44
CA THR A 168 1.49 -13.38 15.44
C THR A 168 1.29 -11.87 15.42
N LEU A 169 0.35 -11.38 14.62
CA LEU A 169 0.10 -9.95 14.45
C LEU A 169 -1.20 -9.51 15.11
N ALA A 170 -1.17 -8.35 15.77
CA ALA A 170 -2.34 -7.59 16.18
C ALA A 170 -2.26 -6.23 15.49
N LEU A 171 -3.08 -6.01 14.46
CA LEU A 171 -3.01 -4.84 13.59
C LEU A 171 -4.22 -3.95 13.77
N ASN A 172 -3.99 -2.62 13.82
CA ASN A 172 -5.03 -1.62 13.80
C ASN A 172 -4.72 -0.54 12.78
N GLU A 173 -5.76 -0.03 12.12
CA GLU A 173 -5.66 1.13 11.21
C GLU A 173 -6.95 1.95 11.31
N LEU A 174 -6.80 3.26 11.42
CA LEU A 174 -7.91 4.19 11.64
C LEU A 174 -8.67 4.51 10.34
N ALA A 175 -7.95 4.68 9.22
CA ALA A 175 -8.55 5.08 7.96
C ALA A 175 -9.33 3.91 7.33
N PRO A 176 -10.64 4.04 7.05
CA PRO A 176 -11.48 2.91 6.66
C PRO A 176 -10.99 2.15 5.42
N THR A 177 -10.56 2.86 4.37
CA THR A 177 -10.03 2.22 3.15
C THR A 177 -8.73 1.46 3.42
N ARG A 178 -7.82 2.05 4.21
CA ARG A 178 -6.57 1.38 4.60
C ARG A 178 -6.84 0.17 5.49
N ALA A 179 -7.77 0.28 6.44
CA ALA A 179 -8.18 -0.83 7.32
C ALA A 179 -8.75 -2.00 6.49
N ALA A 180 -9.59 -1.72 5.48
CA ALA A 180 -10.13 -2.73 4.60
C ALA A 180 -9.03 -3.37 3.72
N LEU A 181 -8.09 -2.57 3.19
CA LEU A 181 -6.94 -3.06 2.43
C LEU A 181 -6.01 -3.91 3.31
N LEU A 182 -5.71 -3.45 4.53
CA LEU A 182 -4.91 -4.18 5.52
C LEU A 182 -5.55 -5.53 5.86
N ALA A 183 -6.85 -5.56 6.13
CA ALA A 183 -7.59 -6.79 6.38
C ALA A 183 -7.51 -7.76 5.18
N ARG A 184 -7.59 -7.24 3.95
CA ARG A 184 -7.45 -8.05 2.73
C ARG A 184 -6.03 -8.60 2.55
N LEU A 185 -5.02 -7.80 2.88
CA LEU A 185 -3.60 -8.19 2.80
C LEU A 185 -3.25 -9.24 3.86
N PHE A 186 -3.79 -9.16 5.07
CA PHE A 186 -3.43 -10.01 6.22
C PHE A 186 -4.58 -10.95 6.65
N SER A 187 -5.49 -11.30 5.74
CA SER A 187 -6.65 -12.18 6.04
C SER A 187 -6.30 -13.63 6.38
N SER A 188 -5.06 -14.03 6.28
CA SER A 188 -4.60 -15.41 6.50
C SER A 188 -3.73 -15.57 7.76
N THR A 189 -3.66 -14.53 8.61
CA THR A 189 -2.90 -14.55 9.87
C THR A 189 -3.79 -14.71 11.07
#